data_22b2c077c7ea4f13d499a103c24837ce
#
_entry.id   22b2c077c7ea4f13d499a103c24837ce
#
_cell.length_a   1.000
_cell.length_b   1.000
_cell.length_c   1.000
_cell.angle_alpha   90.00
_cell.angle_beta   90.00
_cell.angle_gamma   90.00
#
_symmetry.space_group_name_H-M   'P 1'
#
loop_
_entity.id
_entity.type
_entity.pdbx_description
1 polymer ?
#
loop_
_entity_poly.entity_id
_entity_poly.type
_entity_poly.pdbx_seq_one_letter_code
_entity_poly.pdbx_strand_id
1 'polypeptide(L)'
;MEAYELDKIKVLATSFRGAIEIAKDAGEFDNDFAFPRFPKGCCGDTSDLLAEYLAQHDIYTYYVCGQKGTQSHAWLVLVNTVTVTTDNSDADRKYKSLISVYSEDNDVMLLRKYYNLKDAIIIDITGDQFTNQKCFLYYNIPVYVGFLDDFHKLFRVDQCSIHEPARLWDARCKSLYRAITKYIK
;
A
#
# COMPACT_ATOMS: atom_id res chain seq x y z
N MET A 1 -4.82 1.71 -18.20
CA MET A 1 -3.76 2.50 -17.55
C MET A 1 -2.60 2.59 -18.51
N GLU A 2 -2.12 3.77 -18.78
CA GLU A 2 -1.01 3.98 -19.70
C GLU A 2 0.31 3.56 -19.03
N ALA A 3 1.32 3.14 -19.81
CA ALA A 3 2.63 2.75 -19.29
C ALA A 3 3.28 3.86 -18.44
N TYR A 4 3.06 5.11 -18.82
CA TYR A 4 3.54 6.30 -18.10
C TYR A 4 2.99 6.40 -16.66
N GLU A 5 1.75 5.98 -16.41
CA GLU A 5 1.19 6.00 -15.05
C GLU A 5 1.82 4.95 -14.14
N LEU A 6 2.13 3.75 -14.67
CA LEU A 6 2.84 2.71 -13.91
C LEU A 6 4.25 3.16 -13.53
N ASP A 7 4.97 3.79 -14.45
CA ASP A 7 6.31 4.32 -14.18
C ASP A 7 6.28 5.41 -13.10
N LYS A 8 5.30 6.31 -13.14
CA LYS A 8 5.09 7.33 -12.10
C LYS A 8 4.87 6.68 -10.73
N ILE A 9 3.98 5.69 -10.64
CA ILE A 9 3.70 4.98 -9.39
C ILE A 9 4.97 4.29 -8.87
N LYS A 10 5.72 3.63 -9.75
CA LYS A 10 6.96 2.95 -9.40
C LYS A 10 8.02 3.92 -8.87
N VAL A 11 8.17 5.09 -9.48
CA VAL A 11 9.08 6.15 -9.01
C VAL A 11 8.69 6.60 -7.62
N LEU A 12 7.42 6.91 -7.37
CA LEU A 12 6.92 7.34 -6.07
C LEU A 12 7.11 6.25 -5.00
N ALA A 13 6.74 5.01 -5.29
CA ALA A 13 6.90 3.88 -4.39
C ALA A 13 8.38 3.64 -4.04
N THR A 14 9.28 3.76 -5.03
CA THR A 14 10.73 3.61 -4.83
C THR A 14 11.29 4.75 -3.98
N SER A 15 10.87 5.99 -4.24
CA SER A 15 11.28 7.17 -3.45
C SER A 15 10.84 7.03 -1.99
N PHE A 16 9.59 6.62 -1.77
CA PHE A 16 9.05 6.43 -0.42
C PHE A 16 9.79 5.31 0.33
N ARG A 17 10.03 4.16 -0.30
CA ARG A 17 10.82 3.09 0.31
C ARG A 17 12.24 3.54 0.64
N GLY A 18 12.91 4.22 -0.28
CA GLY A 18 14.25 4.77 -0.03
C GLY A 18 14.27 5.74 1.15
N ALA A 19 13.23 6.56 1.29
CA ALA A 19 13.10 7.47 2.43
C ALA A 19 12.94 6.71 3.77
N ILE A 20 12.21 5.58 3.79
CA ILE A 20 12.13 4.72 4.99
C ILE A 20 13.51 4.15 5.34
N GLU A 21 14.25 3.65 4.36
CA GLU A 21 15.59 3.07 4.58
C GLU A 21 16.55 4.12 5.13
N ILE A 22 16.55 5.33 4.57
CA ILE A 22 17.38 6.44 5.07
C ILE A 22 16.96 6.87 6.48
N ALA A 23 15.66 7.00 6.75
CA ALA A 23 15.17 7.36 8.08
C ALA A 23 15.54 6.32 9.13
N LYS A 24 15.47 5.03 8.78
CA LYS A 24 15.92 3.92 9.62
C LYS A 24 17.42 4.02 9.93
N ASP A 25 18.25 4.21 8.91
CA ASP A 25 19.70 4.33 9.06
C ASP A 25 20.11 5.58 9.87
N ALA A 26 19.26 6.62 9.85
CA ALA A 26 19.40 7.82 10.66
C ALA A 26 18.92 7.67 12.12
N GLY A 27 18.39 6.49 12.51
CA GLY A 27 17.90 6.22 13.86
C GLY A 27 16.54 6.83 14.19
N GLU A 28 15.80 7.35 13.19
CA GLU A 28 14.48 7.97 13.41
C GLU A 28 13.45 7.00 14.00
N PHE A 29 13.68 5.70 13.88
CA PHE A 29 12.79 4.63 14.33
C PHE A 29 13.26 3.85 15.55
N ASP A 30 14.34 4.24 16.22
CA ASP A 30 14.95 3.48 17.31
C ASP A 30 13.98 3.16 18.46
N ASN A 31 13.01 4.03 18.68
CA ASN A 31 11.98 3.85 19.70
C ASN A 31 10.67 3.22 19.18
N ASP A 32 10.60 2.84 17.90
CA ASP A 32 9.44 2.15 17.34
C ASP A 32 9.59 0.63 17.48
N PHE A 33 8.49 -0.08 17.68
CA PHE A 33 8.53 -1.53 17.91
C PHE A 33 8.70 -2.35 16.61
N ALA A 34 8.40 -1.80 15.42
CA ALA A 34 8.41 -2.50 14.15
C ALA A 34 9.45 -1.97 13.16
N PHE A 35 9.52 -0.67 12.95
CA PHE A 35 10.33 -0.04 11.90
C PHE A 35 11.84 -0.19 12.00
N PRO A 36 12.46 -0.40 13.20
CA PRO A 36 13.88 -0.77 13.26
C PRO A 36 14.21 -2.04 12.48
N ARG A 37 13.21 -2.92 12.27
CA ARG A 37 13.36 -4.18 11.53
C ARG A 37 12.84 -4.11 10.10
N PHE A 38 12.50 -2.91 9.60
CA PHE A 38 12.00 -2.73 8.24
C PHE A 38 12.85 -3.54 7.23
N PRO A 39 12.24 -4.28 6.29
CA PRO A 39 10.80 -4.36 5.98
C PRO A 39 10.00 -5.38 6.82
N LYS A 40 10.61 -6.07 7.80
CA LYS A 40 10.00 -7.19 8.53
C LYS A 40 8.97 -6.72 9.56
N GLY A 41 7.74 -7.23 9.46
CA GLY A 41 6.70 -7.06 10.47
C GLY A 41 6.06 -5.68 10.52
N CYS A 42 6.23 -4.86 9.48
CA CYS A 42 5.66 -3.53 9.37
C CYS A 42 4.88 -3.32 8.06
N CYS A 43 4.54 -4.40 7.34
CA CYS A 43 3.88 -4.30 6.03
C CYS A 43 2.54 -3.55 6.09
N GLY A 44 1.75 -3.72 7.15
CA GLY A 44 0.50 -3.01 7.35
C GLY A 44 0.71 -1.50 7.46
N ASP A 45 1.46 -1.09 8.48
CA ASP A 45 1.78 0.34 8.70
C ASP A 45 2.43 0.97 7.44
N THR A 46 3.37 0.25 6.82
CA THR A 46 4.06 0.73 5.62
C THR A 46 3.10 0.95 4.45
N SER A 47 2.14 0.04 4.27
CA SER A 47 1.11 0.19 3.24
C SER A 47 0.22 1.41 3.49
N ASP A 48 -0.22 1.63 4.73
CA ASP A 48 -1.03 2.80 5.08
C ASP A 48 -0.26 4.12 4.87
N LEU A 49 1.01 4.17 5.28
CA LEU A 49 1.85 5.35 5.10
C LEU A 49 2.12 5.63 3.61
N LEU A 50 2.37 4.58 2.81
CA LEU A 50 2.54 4.71 1.37
C LEU A 50 1.26 5.17 0.68
N ALA A 51 0.09 4.66 1.11
CA ALA A 51 -1.19 5.04 0.54
C ALA A 51 -1.47 6.54 0.72
N GLU A 52 -1.17 7.11 1.88
CA GLU A 52 -1.26 8.56 2.12
C GLU A 52 -0.31 9.35 1.20
N TYR A 53 0.94 8.88 1.06
CA TYR A 53 1.89 9.52 0.17
C TYR A 53 1.42 9.50 -1.28
N LEU A 54 0.89 8.38 -1.75
CA LEU A 54 0.32 8.26 -3.09
C LEU A 54 -0.93 9.13 -3.27
N ALA A 55 -1.79 9.23 -2.24
CA ALA A 55 -2.97 10.09 -2.27
C ALA A 55 -2.63 11.57 -2.42
N GLN A 56 -1.49 12.03 -1.86
CA GLN A 56 -0.98 13.40 -2.07
C GLN A 56 -0.51 13.65 -3.51
N HIS A 57 -0.38 12.59 -4.31
CA HIS A 57 -0.08 12.63 -5.75
C HIS A 57 -1.30 12.26 -6.62
N ASP A 58 -2.52 12.32 -6.06
CA ASP A 58 -3.78 11.96 -6.71
C ASP A 58 -3.90 10.47 -7.11
N ILE A 59 -3.14 9.59 -6.44
CA ILE A 59 -3.18 8.14 -6.64
C ILE A 59 -3.85 7.49 -5.42
N TYR A 60 -5.10 7.07 -5.59
CA TYR A 60 -5.90 6.47 -4.52
C TYR A 60 -5.87 4.96 -4.60
N THR A 61 -5.60 4.30 -3.49
CA THR A 61 -5.39 2.85 -3.43
C THR A 61 -6.27 2.20 -2.38
N TYR A 62 -6.49 0.89 -2.52
CA TYR A 62 -7.03 0.04 -1.48
C TYR A 62 -5.90 -0.60 -0.70
N TYR A 63 -6.02 -0.61 0.61
CA TYR A 63 -5.23 -1.45 1.49
C TYR A 63 -5.77 -2.88 1.39
N VAL A 64 -4.88 -3.84 1.23
CA VAL A 64 -5.20 -5.27 1.17
C VAL A 64 -4.32 -6.02 2.15
N CYS A 65 -4.92 -6.88 2.95
CA CYS A 65 -4.18 -7.84 3.76
C CYS A 65 -4.64 -9.26 3.42
N GLY A 66 -3.70 -10.17 3.36
CA GLY A 66 -3.96 -11.57 3.10
C GLY A 66 -3.11 -12.49 3.97
N GLN A 67 -3.52 -13.75 4.06
CA GLN A 67 -2.86 -14.77 4.84
C GLN A 67 -2.45 -15.97 4.01
N LYS A 68 -1.25 -16.51 4.33
CA LYS A 68 -0.78 -17.81 3.89
C LYS A 68 -0.29 -18.62 5.09
N GLY A 69 -1.07 -19.59 5.54
CA GLY A 69 -0.79 -20.30 6.80
C GLY A 69 -0.79 -19.34 7.98
N THR A 70 0.34 -19.25 8.69
CA THR A 70 0.54 -18.34 9.84
C THR A 70 1.16 -16.99 9.44
N GLN A 71 1.47 -16.79 8.16
CA GLN A 71 2.07 -15.57 7.67
C GLN A 71 0.99 -14.63 7.14
N SER A 72 1.06 -13.37 7.54
CA SER A 72 0.25 -12.30 6.96
C SER A 72 1.12 -11.35 6.14
N HIS A 73 0.52 -10.73 5.14
CA HIS A 73 1.14 -9.70 4.34
C HIS A 73 0.13 -8.65 3.93
N ALA A 74 0.58 -7.40 3.87
CA ALA A 74 -0.25 -6.29 3.42
C ALA A 74 0.45 -5.54 2.28
N TRP A 75 -0.36 -5.08 1.35
CA TRP A 75 0.06 -4.31 0.17
C TRP A 75 -1.07 -3.40 -0.30
N LEU A 76 -0.80 -2.58 -1.30
CA LEU A 76 -1.79 -1.72 -1.91
C LEU A 76 -2.24 -2.25 -3.27
N VAL A 77 -3.49 -1.97 -3.61
CA VAL A 77 -4.07 -2.27 -4.91
C VAL A 77 -4.67 -1.02 -5.51
N LEU A 78 -4.25 -0.68 -6.71
CA LEU A 78 -4.89 0.33 -7.53
C LEU A 78 -5.82 -0.38 -8.51
N VAL A 79 -7.10 -0.11 -8.39
CA VAL A 79 -8.10 -0.59 -9.33
C VAL A 79 -8.43 0.54 -10.29
N ASN A 80 -8.34 0.27 -11.57
CA ASN A 80 -8.77 1.21 -12.60
C ASN A 80 -10.29 1.37 -12.50
N THR A 81 -10.75 2.27 -11.66
CA THR A 81 -12.15 2.64 -11.61
C THR A 81 -12.46 3.37 -12.90
N VAL A 82 -13.34 2.79 -13.69
CA VAL A 82 -14.07 3.52 -14.73
C VAL A 82 -14.48 4.86 -14.14
N THR A 83 -14.00 5.92 -14.75
CA THR A 83 -14.21 7.32 -14.41
C THR A 83 -15.64 7.55 -13.95
N VAL A 84 -15.86 7.70 -12.66
CA VAL A 84 -17.04 8.41 -12.19
C VAL A 84 -16.68 9.87 -12.36
N THR A 85 -17.02 10.42 -13.52
CA THR A 85 -17.01 11.86 -13.75
C THR A 85 -18.00 12.50 -12.80
N THR A 86 -17.52 12.97 -11.69
CA THR A 86 -18.24 13.97 -10.90
C THR A 86 -17.48 15.26 -10.99
N ASP A 87 -18.04 16.18 -11.78
CA ASP A 87 -17.67 17.59 -11.70
C ASP A 87 -17.73 18.05 -10.25
N ASN A 88 -16.68 18.73 -9.83
CA ASN A 88 -16.48 19.61 -8.70
C ASN A 88 -15.47 19.14 -7.64
N SER A 89 -14.39 19.87 -7.69
CA SER A 89 -13.36 20.30 -6.77
C SER A 89 -13.65 20.08 -5.27
N ASP A 90 -13.37 18.89 -4.76
CA ASP A 90 -13.04 18.70 -3.35
C ASP A 90 -12.47 17.28 -3.15
N ALA A 91 -11.20 17.16 -2.77
CA ALA A 91 -10.57 15.88 -2.49
C ALA A 91 -11.35 15.09 -1.42
N ASP A 92 -11.94 15.79 -0.44
CA ASP A 92 -12.82 15.23 0.58
C ASP A 92 -14.15 14.69 0.02
N ARG A 93 -14.67 15.29 -1.05
CA ARG A 93 -15.89 14.81 -1.72
C ARG A 93 -15.63 13.59 -2.57
N LYS A 94 -14.49 13.55 -3.26
CA LYS A 94 -14.04 12.41 -4.07
C LYS A 94 -13.81 11.19 -3.17
N TYR A 95 -13.21 11.40 -2.00
CA TYR A 95 -13.02 10.38 -0.98
C TYR A 95 -14.35 9.89 -0.38
N LYS A 96 -15.26 10.79 -0.04
CA LYS A 96 -16.60 10.46 0.48
C LYS A 96 -17.49 9.78 -0.53
N SER A 97 -17.40 10.09 -1.83
CA SER A 97 -18.16 9.40 -2.88
C SER A 97 -17.67 7.96 -3.09
N LEU A 98 -16.39 7.69 -2.90
CA LEU A 98 -15.85 6.33 -2.89
C LEU A 98 -16.31 5.57 -1.63
N ILE A 99 -16.32 6.20 -0.46
CA ILE A 99 -16.77 5.60 0.81
C ILE A 99 -18.28 5.34 0.80
N SER A 100 -19.11 6.19 0.21
CA SER A 100 -20.59 6.06 0.24
C SER A 100 -21.13 4.91 -0.61
N VAL A 101 -20.31 4.36 -1.50
CA VAL A 101 -20.68 3.23 -2.37
C VAL A 101 -20.35 1.88 -1.73
N TYR A 102 -19.52 1.85 -0.67
CA TYR A 102 -18.98 0.61 -0.13
C TYR A 102 -19.24 0.49 1.38
N SER A 103 -20.13 -0.43 1.77
CA SER A 103 -20.17 -0.97 3.12
C SER A 103 -19.06 -2.00 3.28
N GLU A 104 -18.51 -2.16 4.49
CA GLU A 104 -17.37 -3.05 4.80
C GLU A 104 -17.50 -4.48 4.23
N ASP A 105 -18.72 -5.05 4.20
CA ASP A 105 -18.99 -6.38 3.63
C ASP A 105 -18.89 -6.43 2.08
N ASN A 106 -19.06 -5.29 1.40
CA ASN A 106 -18.96 -5.22 -0.06
C ASN A 106 -17.51 -5.06 -0.55
N ASP A 107 -16.61 -4.52 0.27
CA ASP A 107 -15.24 -4.24 -0.14
C ASP A 107 -14.45 -5.52 -0.42
N VAL A 108 -14.58 -6.54 0.42
CA VAL A 108 -13.92 -7.84 0.21
C VAL A 108 -14.53 -8.57 -1.00
N MET A 109 -15.84 -8.49 -1.21
CA MET A 109 -16.50 -9.09 -2.38
C MET A 109 -16.12 -8.39 -3.68
N LEU A 110 -16.03 -7.06 -3.65
CA LEU A 110 -15.60 -6.26 -4.79
C LEU A 110 -14.14 -6.53 -5.13
N LEU A 111 -13.26 -6.62 -4.14
CA LEU A 111 -11.86 -6.95 -4.39
C LEU A 111 -11.69 -8.37 -4.89
N ARG A 112 -12.41 -9.35 -4.39
CA ARG A 112 -12.43 -10.70 -4.96
C ARG A 112 -12.87 -10.68 -6.43
N LYS A 113 -13.83 -9.81 -6.78
CA LYS A 113 -14.24 -9.59 -8.16
C LYS A 113 -13.14 -8.90 -8.96
N TYR A 114 -12.50 -7.87 -8.41
CA TYR A 114 -11.44 -7.11 -9.09
C TYR A 114 -10.09 -7.84 -9.10
N TYR A 115 -9.78 -8.67 -8.10
CA TYR A 115 -8.60 -9.52 -8.07
C TYR A 115 -8.59 -10.56 -9.20
N ASN A 116 -9.75 -10.89 -9.73
CA ASN A 116 -9.90 -11.70 -10.95
C ASN A 116 -9.81 -10.84 -12.23
N LEU A 117 -9.72 -9.52 -12.13
CA LEU A 117 -9.56 -8.65 -13.28
C LEU A 117 -8.06 -8.51 -13.58
N LYS A 118 -7.74 -8.67 -14.87
CA LYS A 118 -6.37 -8.54 -15.41
C LYS A 118 -5.75 -7.14 -15.22
N ASP A 119 -6.51 -6.19 -14.68
CA ASP A 119 -6.18 -4.76 -14.66
C ASP A 119 -5.88 -4.19 -13.26
N ALA A 120 -5.90 -5.03 -12.21
CA ALA A 120 -5.51 -4.60 -10.88
C ALA A 120 -3.99 -4.44 -10.78
N ILE A 121 -3.53 -3.28 -10.31
CA ILE A 121 -2.11 -3.00 -10.10
C ILE A 121 -1.79 -3.18 -8.62
N ILE A 122 -0.85 -4.06 -8.35
CA ILE A 122 -0.26 -4.26 -7.03
C ILE A 122 0.85 -3.24 -6.81
N ILE A 123 0.89 -2.64 -5.62
CA ILE A 123 1.97 -1.77 -5.16
C ILE A 123 2.43 -2.31 -3.81
N ASP A 124 3.59 -2.93 -3.77
CA ASP A 124 4.17 -3.53 -2.57
C ASP A 124 5.62 -3.08 -2.42
N ILE A 125 5.96 -2.54 -1.24
CA ILE A 125 7.31 -2.08 -0.91
C ILE A 125 7.90 -2.84 0.29
N THR A 126 7.34 -3.99 0.64
CA THR A 126 7.76 -4.82 1.77
C THR A 126 7.79 -6.32 1.47
N GLY A 127 7.57 -6.73 0.22
CA GLY A 127 7.53 -8.14 -0.18
C GLY A 127 8.83 -8.89 0.10
N ASP A 128 9.96 -8.20 0.05
CA ASP A 128 11.29 -8.75 0.35
C ASP A 128 11.49 -9.14 1.83
N GLN A 129 10.54 -8.84 2.74
CA GLN A 129 10.54 -9.40 4.10
C GLN A 129 10.55 -10.93 4.11
N PHE A 130 10.13 -11.56 3.01
CA PHE A 130 10.05 -13.01 2.85
C PHE A 130 11.26 -13.65 2.15
N THR A 131 12.30 -12.88 1.84
CA THR A 131 13.48 -13.30 1.07
C THR A 131 14.09 -14.62 1.55
N ASN A 132 14.10 -14.90 2.85
CA ASN A 132 14.70 -16.10 3.44
C ASN A 132 13.68 -17.19 3.76
N GLN A 133 12.46 -17.10 3.26
CA GLN A 133 11.39 -18.05 3.55
C GLN A 133 11.13 -18.95 2.34
N LYS A 134 11.56 -20.20 2.41
CA LYS A 134 11.39 -21.19 1.33
C LYS A 134 9.97 -21.33 0.80
N CYS A 135 8.97 -21.14 1.67
CA CYS A 135 7.56 -21.20 1.28
C CYS A 135 7.10 -20.04 0.38
N PHE A 136 7.91 -19.00 0.22
CA PHE A 136 7.64 -17.85 -0.64
C PHE A 136 8.55 -17.77 -1.86
N LEU A 137 9.14 -18.89 -2.28
CA LEU A 137 9.98 -18.98 -3.47
C LEU A 137 11.15 -17.95 -3.49
N TYR A 138 11.65 -17.59 -2.32
CA TYR A 138 12.72 -16.60 -2.18
C TYR A 138 12.37 -15.23 -2.80
N TYR A 139 11.14 -14.78 -2.62
CA TYR A 139 10.73 -13.46 -3.10
C TYR A 139 11.63 -12.37 -2.52
N ASN A 140 12.28 -11.64 -3.39
CA ASN A 140 13.30 -10.66 -3.02
C ASN A 140 13.15 -9.34 -3.83
N ILE A 141 11.93 -8.94 -4.11
CA ILE A 141 11.62 -7.70 -4.82
C ILE A 141 11.27 -6.63 -3.79
N PRO A 142 12.15 -5.64 -3.58
CA PRO A 142 11.93 -4.61 -2.55
C PRO A 142 10.81 -3.63 -2.91
N VAL A 143 10.60 -3.37 -4.20
CA VAL A 143 9.50 -2.53 -4.70
C VAL A 143 8.86 -3.23 -5.89
N TYR A 144 7.63 -3.64 -5.71
CA TYR A 144 6.82 -4.22 -6.77
C TYR A 144 5.70 -3.26 -7.17
N VAL A 145 5.62 -2.92 -8.45
CA VAL A 145 4.50 -2.21 -9.05
C VAL A 145 4.16 -2.92 -10.36
N GLY A 146 3.01 -3.55 -10.43
CA GLY A 146 2.64 -4.35 -11.59
C GLY A 146 1.34 -5.10 -11.39
N PHE A 147 0.99 -5.93 -12.37
CA PHE A 147 -0.18 -6.80 -12.28
C PHE A 147 -0.01 -7.87 -11.21
N LEU A 148 -1.12 -8.46 -10.78
CA LEU A 148 -1.15 -9.51 -9.79
C LEU A 148 -0.21 -10.68 -10.18
N ASP A 149 0.88 -10.85 -9.44
CA ASP A 149 1.90 -11.87 -9.66
C ASP A 149 1.65 -13.15 -8.85
N ASP A 150 2.48 -14.17 -9.06
CA ASP A 150 2.34 -15.45 -8.39
C ASP A 150 2.66 -15.38 -6.89
N PHE A 151 3.46 -14.41 -6.45
CA PHE A 151 3.73 -14.21 -5.03
C PHE A 151 2.48 -13.72 -4.29
N HIS A 152 1.83 -12.66 -4.76
CA HIS A 152 0.64 -12.11 -4.12
C HIS A 152 -0.56 -13.07 -4.19
N LYS A 153 -0.65 -13.90 -5.23
CA LYS A 153 -1.66 -14.97 -5.34
C LYS A 153 -1.56 -16.05 -4.25
N LEU A 154 -0.40 -16.18 -3.59
CA LEU A 154 -0.24 -17.14 -2.49
C LEU A 154 -1.04 -16.75 -1.24
N PHE A 155 -1.37 -15.49 -1.08
CA PHE A 155 -2.11 -14.99 0.07
C PHE A 155 -3.61 -14.99 -0.19
N ARG A 156 -4.36 -15.65 0.68
CA ARG A 156 -5.81 -15.51 0.69
C ARG A 156 -6.15 -14.15 1.29
N VAL A 157 -6.70 -13.26 0.50
CA VAL A 157 -7.17 -11.94 0.96
C VAL A 157 -8.32 -12.14 1.95
N ASP A 158 -8.18 -11.56 3.13
CA ASP A 158 -9.15 -11.59 4.22
C ASP A 158 -9.56 -10.19 4.70
N GLN A 159 -8.78 -9.18 4.37
CA GLN A 159 -9.11 -7.78 4.64
C GLN A 159 -8.83 -6.91 3.42
N CYS A 160 -9.75 -5.99 3.18
CA CYS A 160 -9.58 -4.89 2.24
C CYS A 160 -10.29 -3.67 2.76
N SER A 161 -9.66 -2.52 2.64
CA SER A 161 -10.25 -1.24 3.02
C SER A 161 -9.72 -0.12 2.12
N ILE A 162 -10.49 0.94 2.03
CA ILE A 162 -9.98 2.20 1.50
C ILE A 162 -8.98 2.77 2.51
N HIS A 163 -7.92 3.39 2.00
CA HIS A 163 -6.93 4.05 2.84
C HIS A 163 -7.58 5.09 3.80
N GLU A 164 -7.21 5.00 5.07
CA GLU A 164 -7.66 5.95 6.08
C GLU A 164 -6.83 7.24 6.02
N PRO A 165 -7.45 8.43 5.87
CA PRO A 165 -6.71 9.69 5.79
C PRO A 165 -5.83 9.94 7.01
N ALA A 166 -4.62 10.49 6.81
CA ALA A 166 -3.64 10.75 7.86
C ALA A 166 -4.18 11.56 9.05
N ARG A 167 -5.23 12.35 8.86
CA ARG A 167 -5.90 13.10 9.97
C ARG A 167 -6.48 12.18 11.05
N LEU A 168 -6.89 10.95 10.68
CA LEU A 168 -7.48 9.95 11.59
C LEU A 168 -6.42 9.07 12.25
N TRP A 169 -5.18 9.12 11.79
CA TRP A 169 -4.09 8.32 12.33
C TRP A 169 -3.78 8.66 13.78
N ASP A 170 -3.31 7.68 14.51
CA ASP A 170 -2.77 7.86 15.85
C ASP A 170 -1.44 8.67 15.83
N ALA A 171 -0.95 8.99 17.02
CA ALA A 171 0.28 9.78 17.17
C ALA A 171 1.51 9.04 16.61
N ARG A 172 1.53 7.70 16.68
CA ARG A 172 2.64 6.87 16.19
C ARG A 172 2.72 6.93 14.66
N CYS A 173 1.64 6.67 13.94
CA CYS A 173 1.61 6.74 12.49
C CYS A 173 1.96 8.14 11.97
N LYS A 174 1.45 9.18 12.62
CA LYS A 174 1.80 10.57 12.29
C LYS A 174 3.30 10.86 12.50
N SER A 175 3.90 10.30 13.56
CA SER A 175 5.34 10.46 13.82
C SER A 175 6.18 9.74 12.77
N LEU A 176 5.83 8.50 12.43
CA LEU A 176 6.51 7.71 11.39
C LEU A 176 6.45 8.43 10.04
N TYR A 177 5.27 8.89 9.64
CA TYR A 177 5.11 9.60 8.37
C TYR A 177 5.98 10.85 8.29
N ARG A 178 6.00 11.66 9.36
CA ARG A 178 6.87 12.85 9.42
C ARG A 178 8.35 12.49 9.34
N ALA A 179 8.77 11.43 10.03
CA ALA A 179 10.15 10.97 9.99
C ALA A 179 10.56 10.55 8.58
N ILE A 180 9.71 9.80 7.87
CA ILE A 180 9.95 9.32 6.51
C ILE A 180 9.99 10.50 5.52
N THR A 181 9.01 11.38 5.57
CA THR A 181 8.85 12.46 4.57
C THR A 181 9.97 13.49 4.60
N LYS A 182 10.76 13.58 5.67
CA LYS A 182 12.00 14.38 5.71
C LYS A 182 13.03 13.96 4.65
N TYR A 183 12.99 12.70 4.22
CA TYR A 183 13.99 12.10 3.34
C TYR A 183 13.48 11.84 1.92
N ILE A 184 12.25 12.22 1.61
CA ILE A 184 11.73 12.18 0.25
C ILE A 184 12.41 13.28 -0.57
N LYS A 185 12.95 12.89 -1.71
CA LYS A 185 13.63 13.78 -2.65
C LYS A 185 12.76 14.01 -3.87
#